data_0a13cd70263209781a3a8b54b14df156
#
_entry.id   0a13cd70263209781a3a8b54b14df156
#
_cell.length_a   1.000
_cell.length_b   1.000
_cell.length_c   1.000
_cell.angle_alpha   90.00
_cell.angle_beta   90.00
_cell.angle_gamma   90.00
#
_symmetry.space_group_name_H-M   'P 1'
#
loop_
_entity.id
_entity.type
_entity.pdbx_description
1 polymer ?
#
loop_
_entity_poly.entity_id
_entity_poly.type
_entity_poly.pdbx_seq_one_letter_code
_entity_poly.pdbx_strand_id
1 'polypeptide(L)' 'MPILRMKEVRSMTYEDRRKKLDELRTELSRLQTMIRAGGAIENPARIHELRKSIAQVLTVENEAERAETKEKTKERESL' A
#
# COMPACT_ATOMS: atom_id res chain seq x y z
N MET A 1 -12.53 1.38 11.56
CA MET A 1 -11.11 1.19 11.91
C MET A 1 -10.28 1.04 10.65
N PRO A 2 -9.10 1.67 10.61
CA PRO A 2 -8.23 1.48 9.45
C PRO A 2 -7.72 0.04 9.39
N ILE A 3 -7.59 -0.51 8.18
CA ILE A 3 -7.07 -1.86 7.97
C ILE A 3 -5.61 -1.95 8.38
N LEU A 4 -4.85 -0.88 8.09
CA LEU A 4 -3.43 -0.76 8.44
C LEU A 4 -3.15 0.62 8.99
N ARG A 5 -2.22 0.69 9.94
CA ARG A 5 -1.69 1.95 10.45
C ARG A 5 -0.31 2.19 9.86
N MET A 6 0.02 3.45 9.60
CA MET A 6 1.33 3.81 9.04
C MET A 6 2.50 3.27 9.87
N LYS A 7 2.36 3.28 11.18
CA LYS A 7 3.38 2.73 12.08
C LYS A 7 3.62 1.25 11.84
N GLU A 8 2.56 0.47 11.63
CA GLU A 8 2.65 -0.95 11.34
C GLU A 8 3.32 -1.19 9.99
N VAL A 9 2.94 -0.41 8.99
CA VAL A 9 3.50 -0.52 7.64
C VAL A 9 4.99 -0.21 7.65
N ARG A 10 5.41 0.81 8.39
CA ARG A 10 6.83 1.17 8.50
C ARG A 10 7.67 0.11 9.20
N SER A 11 7.06 -0.65 10.11
CA SER A 11 7.76 -1.74 10.80
C SER A 11 7.88 -3.02 9.98
N MET A 12 7.13 -3.13 8.89
CA MET A 12 7.16 -4.30 8.01
C MET A 12 8.43 -4.34 7.15
N THR A 13 8.88 -5.56 6.83
CA THR A 13 9.94 -5.74 5.84
C THR A 13 9.42 -5.45 4.44
N TYR A 14 10.32 -5.24 3.48
CA TYR A 14 9.96 -5.02 2.08
C TYR A 14 9.07 -6.17 1.54
N GLU A 15 9.47 -7.41 1.81
CA GLU A 15 8.71 -8.58 1.34
C GLU A 15 7.31 -8.64 1.96
N ASP A 16 7.18 -8.36 3.24
CA ASP A 16 5.89 -8.34 3.93
C ASP A 16 4.98 -7.24 3.39
N ARG A 17 5.54 -6.06 3.10
CA ARG A 17 4.79 -4.98 2.47
C ARG A 17 4.28 -5.37 1.09
N ARG A 18 5.12 -6.03 0.28
CA ARG A 18 4.73 -6.50 -1.05
C ARG A 18 3.60 -7.51 -0.98
N LYS A 19 3.70 -8.49 -0.09
CA LYS A 19 2.63 -9.47 0.12
C LYS A 19 1.32 -8.80 0.55
N LYS A 20 1.40 -7.87 1.49
CA LYS A 20 0.23 -7.15 1.96
C LYS A 20 -0.41 -6.31 0.86
N LEU A 21 0.41 -5.66 0.05
CA LEU A 21 -0.05 -4.89 -1.09
C LEU A 21 -0.80 -5.77 -2.09
N ASP A 22 -0.25 -6.94 -2.42
CA ASP A 22 -0.89 -7.89 -3.33
C ASP A 22 -2.23 -8.39 -2.79
N GLU A 23 -2.29 -8.71 -1.50
CA GLU A 23 -3.54 -9.11 -0.83
C GLU A 23 -4.60 -8.02 -0.91
N LEU A 24 -4.23 -6.78 -0.61
CA LEU A 24 -5.14 -5.64 -0.63
C LEU A 24 -5.64 -5.35 -2.05
N ARG A 25 -4.76 -5.41 -3.05
CA ARG A 25 -5.14 -5.22 -4.45
C ARG A 25 -6.08 -6.32 -4.95
N THR A 26 -5.81 -7.57 -4.56
CA THR A 26 -6.67 -8.70 -4.91
C THR A 26 -8.07 -8.54 -4.33
N GLU A 27 -8.17 -8.17 -3.07
CA GLU A 27 -9.46 -7.93 -2.42
C GLU A 27 -10.22 -6.78 -3.08
N LEU A 28 -9.53 -5.66 -3.38
CA LEU A 28 -10.14 -4.52 -4.06
C LEU A 28 -10.64 -4.91 -5.45
N SER A 29 -9.84 -5.64 -6.22
CA SER A 29 -10.20 -6.10 -7.56
C SER A 29 -11.45 -6.99 -7.51
N ARG A 30 -11.52 -7.91 -6.53
CA ARG A 30 -12.67 -8.77 -6.34
C ARG A 30 -13.94 -7.97 -6.05
N LEU A 31 -13.86 -6.98 -5.16
CA LEU A 31 -15.00 -6.13 -4.83
C LEU A 31 -15.46 -5.28 -6.01
N GLN A 32 -14.52 -4.73 -6.78
CA GLN A 32 -14.83 -3.97 -7.99
C GLN A 32 -15.50 -4.83 -9.05
N THR A 33 -15.06 -6.09 -9.19
CA THR A 33 -15.69 -7.05 -10.12
C THR A 33 -17.14 -7.33 -9.70
N MET A 34 -17.39 -7.49 -8.41
CA MET A 34 -18.74 -7.69 -7.89
C MET A 34 -19.65 -6.52 -8.20
N ILE A 35 -19.16 -5.28 -8.07
CA ILE A 35 -19.92 -4.08 -8.41
C ILE A 35 -20.26 -4.06 -9.91
N ARG A 36 -19.28 -4.36 -10.77
CA ARG A 36 -19.47 -4.37 -12.22
C ARG A 36 -20.48 -5.43 -12.65
N ALA A 37 -20.57 -6.52 -11.93
CA ALA A 37 -21.56 -7.57 -12.18
C ALA A 37 -22.95 -7.23 -11.68
N GLY A 38 -23.15 -6.02 -11.16
CA GLY A 38 -24.45 -5.56 -10.66
C GLY A 38 -24.74 -5.97 -9.22
N GLY A 39 -23.75 -6.53 -8.51
CA GLY A 39 -23.91 -6.89 -7.11
C GLY A 39 -23.85 -5.67 -6.19
N ALA A 40 -24.65 -5.71 -5.12
CA ALA A 40 -24.57 -4.71 -4.08
C ALA A 40 -23.45 -5.04 -3.10
N ILE A 41 -22.68 -4.05 -2.67
CA ILE A 41 -21.68 -4.21 -1.64
C ILE A 41 -22.33 -3.92 -0.30
N GLU A 42 -22.21 -4.86 0.64
CA GLU A 42 -22.75 -4.69 1.99
C GLU A 42 -22.07 -3.56 2.76
N ASN A 43 -20.79 -3.31 2.47
CA ASN A 43 -20.03 -2.27 3.16
C ASN A 43 -19.19 -1.45 2.19
N PRO A 44 -19.73 -0.35 1.62
CA PRO A 44 -18.96 0.51 0.72
C PRO A 44 -17.72 1.14 1.35
N ALA A 45 -17.72 1.33 2.66
CA ALA A 45 -16.57 1.87 3.39
C ALA A 45 -15.34 0.95 3.27
N ARG A 46 -15.54 -0.34 3.05
CA ARG A 46 -14.46 -1.31 2.88
C ARG A 46 -13.59 -0.97 1.67
N ILE A 47 -14.19 -0.57 0.55
CA ILE A 47 -13.44 -0.18 -0.65
C ILE A 47 -12.60 1.06 -0.35
N HIS A 48 -13.15 2.04 0.34
CA HIS A 48 -12.42 3.24 0.72
C HIS A 48 -11.23 2.90 1.62
N GLU A 49 -11.43 2.04 2.61
CA GLU A 49 -10.36 1.60 3.51
C GLU A 49 -9.27 0.83 2.78
N LEU A 50 -9.64 -0.04 1.83
CA LEU A 50 -8.68 -0.78 1.01
C LEU A 50 -7.80 0.16 0.18
N ARG A 51 -8.43 1.14 -0.49
CA ARG A 51 -7.68 2.14 -1.28
C ARG A 51 -6.73 2.94 -0.40
N LYS A 52 -7.18 3.34 0.78
CA LYS A 52 -6.37 4.08 1.74
C LYS A 52 -5.18 3.24 2.21
N SER A 53 -5.41 1.97 2.53
CA SER A 53 -4.34 1.07 2.97
C SER A 53 -3.30 0.84 1.87
N ILE A 54 -3.74 0.64 0.63
CA ILE A 54 -2.85 0.51 -0.52
C ILE A 54 -1.98 1.77 -0.66
N ALA A 55 -2.59 2.95 -0.56
CA ALA A 55 -1.86 4.21 -0.63
C ALA A 55 -0.83 4.34 0.48
N GLN A 56 -1.15 3.89 1.69
CA GLN A 56 -0.23 3.91 2.83
C GLN A 56 0.99 3.01 2.57
N VAL A 57 0.79 1.80 2.07
CA VAL A 57 1.89 0.89 1.76
C VAL A 57 2.80 1.47 0.67
N LEU A 58 2.21 2.02 -0.39
CA LEU A 58 2.96 2.64 -1.47
C LEU A 58 3.74 3.87 -0.99
N THR A 59 3.16 4.66 -0.10
CA THR A 59 3.83 5.83 0.48
C THR A 59 5.08 5.41 1.25
N VAL A 60 5.01 4.37 2.07
CA VAL A 60 6.16 3.88 2.83
C VAL A 60 7.25 3.34 1.90
N GLU A 61 6.87 2.62 0.84
CA GLU A 61 7.84 2.15 -0.15
C GLU A 61 8.53 3.30 -0.87
N ASN A 62 7.79 4.35 -1.23
CA ASN A 62 8.36 5.55 -1.82
C ASN A 62 9.32 6.27 -0.87
N GLU A 63 8.98 6.35 0.41
CA GLU A 63 9.88 6.91 1.44
C GLU A 63 11.19 6.14 1.50
N ALA A 64 11.13 4.81 1.48
CA ALA A 64 12.30 3.95 1.51
C ALA A 64 13.16 4.14 0.25
N GLU A 65 12.56 4.18 -0.92
CA GLU A 65 13.26 4.43 -2.18
C GLU A 65 13.93 5.80 -2.21
N ARG A 66 13.25 6.84 -1.71
CA ARG A 66 13.83 8.19 -1.63
C ARG A 66 15.02 8.23 -0.70
N ALA A 67 14.98 7.52 0.42
CA ALA A 67 16.10 7.45 1.36
C ALA A 67 17.31 6.80 0.70
N GLU A 68 17.11 5.69 -0.02
CA GLU A 68 18.19 5.02 -0.77
C GLU A 68 18.76 5.94 -1.85
N THR A 69 17.90 6.62 -2.60
CA THR A 69 18.32 7.54 -3.67
C THR A 69 19.15 8.70 -3.10
N LYS A 70 18.74 9.25 -1.97
CA LYS A 70 19.47 10.33 -1.30
C LYS A 70 20.85 9.87 -0.83
N GLU A 71 20.94 8.68 -0.27
CA GLU A 71 22.21 8.10 0.16
C GLU A 71 23.15 7.90 -1.03
N LYS A 72 22.67 7.35 -2.12
CA LYS A 72 23.44 7.15 -3.35
C LYS A 72 23.90 8.47 -3.95
N THR A 73 23.05 9.49 -3.93
CA THR A 73 23.39 10.84 -4.42
C THR A 73 24.49 11.47 -3.56
N LYS A 74 24.39 11.32 -2.23
CA LYS A 74 25.42 11.84 -1.32
C LYS A 74 26.75 11.14 -1.52
N GLU A 75 26.76 9.84 -1.75
CA GLU A 75 27.98 9.09 -2.05
C GLU A 75 28.64 9.58 -3.33
N ARG A 76 27.82 9.86 -4.38
CA ARG A 76 28.34 10.40 -5.65
C ARG A 76 28.89 11.81 -5.48
N GLU A 77 28.27 12.66 -4.68
CA GLU A 77 28.71 14.01 -4.45
C GLU A 77 29.99 14.08 -3.61
N SER A 78 30.22 13.07 -2.77
CA SER A 78 31.43 13.00 -1.93
C SER A 78 32.64 12.42 -2.67
N LEU A 79 32.45 11.93 -3.87
CA LEU A 79 33.51 11.47 -4.75
C LEU A 79 34.02 12.61 -5.62
#